data_2fff66069ebcfe4c652f4b5d8ce70477
#
_entry.id   2fff66069ebcfe4c652f4b5d8ce70477
#
_cell.length_a   1.000
_cell.length_b   1.000
_cell.length_c   1.000
_cell.angle_alpha   90.00
_cell.angle_beta   90.00
_cell.angle_gamma   90.00
#
_symmetry.space_group_name_H-M   'P 1'
#
loop_
_entity.id
_entity.type
_entity.pdbx_description
1 polymer ?
#
loop_
_entity_poly.entity_id
_entity_poly.type
_entity_poly.pdbx_seq_one_letter_code
_entity_poly.pdbx_strand_id
1 'polypeptide(L)'
;MRLTFIGADHEVTGSCHYLNAAGKHILVDYGMEQGKNVYESAEFPIPYTDVDYIFITHAHIDHTGLLPLIYSRGFKGQIFATQATCDLCKIMLLDSAHIQEMEAEWKNRKARRAGRPEIPPLYTIDDANGVLNHLVPCHYGDILTITKGLKVRFTDVGHLLGSASIEMWIDEEGVSKKIVFSGDIGNKNKPLIKDPTYIEDADYVVMECTYGDRSHDRTHEHIDELASILQKTLDQGGNLVIPAFAVGRTQEILYFMRKIKEEDFINCYDGFEV
;
A
#
# COMPACT_ATOMS: atom_id res chain seq x y z
N MET A 1 -1.04 -13.83 -23.10
CA MET A 1 -1.07 -13.28 -21.72
C MET A 1 -0.67 -14.35 -20.70
N ARG A 2 0.20 -14.01 -19.73
CA ARG A 2 0.61 -14.89 -18.62
C ARG A 2 0.68 -14.06 -17.32
N LEU A 3 -0.02 -14.51 -16.27
CA LEU A 3 0.03 -13.95 -14.93
C LEU A 3 0.86 -14.87 -14.03
N THR A 4 1.71 -14.28 -13.18
CA THR A 4 2.51 -14.98 -12.17
C THR A 4 2.39 -14.22 -10.85
N PHE A 5 2.00 -14.90 -9.79
CA PHE A 5 2.00 -14.38 -8.44
C PHE A 5 3.44 -14.48 -7.89
N ILE A 6 4.02 -13.37 -7.48
CA ILE A 6 5.40 -13.31 -6.95
C ILE A 6 5.36 -13.23 -5.43
N GLY A 7 4.51 -12.37 -4.87
CA GLY A 7 4.35 -12.18 -3.44
C GLY A 7 2.88 -12.07 -3.04
N ALA A 8 2.62 -12.03 -1.73
CA ALA A 8 1.30 -12.10 -1.11
C ALA A 8 0.48 -13.33 -1.59
N ASP A 9 1.16 -14.42 -1.92
CA ASP A 9 0.58 -15.72 -2.22
C ASP A 9 0.68 -16.58 -0.97
N HIS A 10 -0.45 -16.86 -0.31
CA HIS A 10 -0.58 -17.42 1.04
C HIS A 10 -0.10 -16.52 2.18
N GLU A 11 0.24 -15.26 1.91
CA GLU A 11 0.68 -14.25 2.86
C GLU A 11 -0.13 -12.96 2.69
N VAL A 12 -0.13 -12.10 3.72
CA VAL A 12 -0.85 -10.81 3.68
C VAL A 12 -0.03 -9.72 3.05
N THR A 13 1.30 -9.70 3.27
CA THR A 13 2.18 -8.61 2.85
C THR A 13 3.07 -9.01 1.70
N GLY A 14 3.68 -8.01 1.02
CA GLY A 14 4.57 -8.24 -0.10
C GLY A 14 3.86 -8.39 -1.44
N SER A 15 2.74 -7.68 -1.65
CA SER A 15 1.94 -7.75 -2.89
C SER A 15 2.79 -7.48 -4.12
N CYS A 16 2.85 -8.47 -5.02
CA CYS A 16 3.54 -8.37 -6.29
C CYS A 16 2.99 -9.37 -7.31
N HIS A 17 2.43 -8.86 -8.39
CA HIS A 17 1.88 -9.67 -9.46
C HIS A 17 2.58 -9.32 -10.77
N TYR A 18 3.19 -10.30 -11.42
CA TYR A 18 3.81 -10.12 -12.73
C TYR A 18 2.89 -10.56 -13.84
N LEU A 19 2.66 -9.68 -14.80
CA LEU A 19 1.84 -9.90 -15.98
C LEU A 19 2.67 -9.69 -17.26
N ASN A 20 2.78 -10.72 -18.09
CA ASN A 20 3.28 -10.60 -19.45
C ASN A 20 2.09 -10.56 -20.39
N ALA A 21 1.83 -9.40 -21.00
CA ALA A 21 0.67 -9.17 -21.86
C ALA A 21 0.92 -8.03 -22.84
N ALA A 22 0.32 -8.09 -24.03
CA ALA A 22 0.47 -7.14 -25.12
C ALA A 22 1.95 -6.86 -25.48
N GLY A 23 2.81 -7.87 -25.36
CA GLY A 23 4.25 -7.77 -25.58
C GLY A 23 4.99 -6.91 -24.55
N LYS A 24 4.42 -6.74 -23.35
CA LYS A 24 4.94 -5.94 -22.25
C LYS A 24 5.09 -6.72 -20.96
N HIS A 25 6.11 -6.37 -20.18
CA HIS A 25 6.39 -6.86 -18.86
C HIS A 25 5.85 -5.87 -17.82
N ILE A 26 4.84 -6.28 -17.09
CA ILE A 26 4.03 -5.41 -16.23
C ILE A 26 4.07 -5.94 -14.80
N LEU A 27 4.20 -5.06 -13.82
CA LEU A 27 3.92 -5.37 -12.43
C LEU A 27 2.64 -4.69 -11.97
N VAL A 28 1.90 -5.36 -11.12
CA VAL A 28 0.88 -4.74 -10.27
C VAL A 28 1.35 -4.89 -8.83
N ASP A 29 1.62 -3.76 -8.22
CA ASP A 29 2.32 -3.59 -6.95
C ASP A 29 3.76 -4.16 -6.96
N TYR A 30 4.58 -3.67 -6.05
CA TYR A 30 5.89 -4.23 -5.73
C TYR A 30 6.20 -3.93 -4.26
N GLY A 31 5.56 -4.73 -3.41
CA GLY A 31 5.49 -4.54 -1.99
C GLY A 31 6.61 -5.20 -1.21
N MET A 32 6.87 -4.68 -0.02
CA MET A 32 7.80 -5.25 0.94
C MET A 32 7.08 -6.22 1.87
N GLU A 33 7.65 -7.39 2.06
CA GLU A 33 7.20 -8.33 3.09
C GLU A 33 7.41 -7.75 4.49
N GLN A 34 6.45 -7.95 5.37
CA GLN A 34 6.49 -7.47 6.75
C GLN A 34 6.20 -8.61 7.73
N GLY A 35 6.93 -8.61 8.85
CA GLY A 35 6.76 -9.62 9.88
C GLY A 35 7.58 -10.89 9.63
N LYS A 36 7.09 -12.00 10.18
CA LYS A 36 7.69 -13.34 9.99
C LYS A 36 6.89 -14.06 8.90
N ASN A 37 7.40 -14.08 7.70
CA ASN A 37 6.79 -14.82 6.62
C ASN A 37 7.03 -16.32 6.76
N VAL A 38 6.00 -17.08 6.48
CA VAL A 38 6.04 -18.55 6.43
C VAL A 38 6.36 -19.02 5.03
N TYR A 39 5.95 -18.24 4.03
CA TYR A 39 6.14 -18.51 2.62
C TYR A 39 7.12 -17.49 2.02
N GLU A 40 8.09 -17.98 1.25
CA GLU A 40 9.02 -17.11 0.54
C GLU A 40 8.39 -16.64 -0.77
N SER A 41 8.59 -15.35 -1.10
CA SER A 41 8.19 -14.82 -2.39
C SER A 41 8.86 -15.57 -3.53
N ALA A 42 8.15 -15.74 -4.65
CA ALA A 42 8.68 -16.41 -5.81
C ALA A 42 9.86 -15.62 -6.42
N GLU A 43 10.80 -16.34 -7.04
CA GLU A 43 11.91 -15.71 -7.74
C GLU A 43 11.38 -14.82 -8.88
N PHE A 44 11.97 -13.62 -8.99
CA PHE A 44 11.55 -12.66 -10.01
C PHE A 44 11.86 -13.20 -11.42
N PRO A 45 10.86 -13.33 -12.30
CA PRO A 45 10.98 -14.17 -13.50
C PRO A 45 11.80 -13.56 -14.64
N ILE A 46 12.19 -12.29 -14.55
CA ILE A 46 12.90 -11.54 -15.59
C ILE A 46 13.91 -10.56 -14.96
N PRO A 47 14.89 -10.05 -15.69
CA PRO A 47 15.69 -8.92 -15.22
C PRO A 47 14.84 -7.69 -14.92
N TYR A 48 15.13 -6.98 -13.84
CA TYR A 48 14.41 -5.77 -13.47
C TYR A 48 14.46 -4.67 -14.53
N THR A 49 15.51 -4.66 -15.37
CA THR A 49 15.68 -3.75 -16.51
C THR A 49 14.63 -3.94 -17.61
N ASP A 50 14.01 -5.10 -17.65
CA ASP A 50 13.09 -5.51 -18.70
C ASP A 50 11.61 -5.20 -18.32
N VAL A 51 11.38 -4.74 -17.10
CA VAL A 51 10.03 -4.30 -16.67
C VAL A 51 9.69 -2.98 -17.37
N ASP A 52 8.58 -3.00 -18.14
CA ASP A 52 8.09 -1.82 -18.88
C ASP A 52 7.27 -0.89 -18.01
N TYR A 53 6.34 -1.46 -17.24
CA TYR A 53 5.34 -0.70 -16.47
C TYR A 53 5.09 -1.31 -15.10
N ILE A 54 4.82 -0.43 -14.13
CA ILE A 54 4.33 -0.82 -12.80
C ILE A 54 3.03 -0.04 -12.54
N PHE A 55 2.00 -0.73 -12.08
CA PHE A 55 0.73 -0.12 -11.67
C PHE A 55 0.58 -0.33 -10.17
N ILE A 56 0.37 0.75 -9.42
CA ILE A 56 0.29 0.73 -7.97
C ILE A 56 -1.16 0.93 -7.53
N THR A 57 -1.66 0.00 -6.73
CA THR A 57 -3.01 0.04 -6.19
C THR A 57 -3.16 1.10 -5.12
N HIS A 58 -2.22 1.19 -4.18
CA HIS A 58 -2.19 2.19 -3.12
C HIS A 58 -0.80 2.29 -2.45
N ALA A 59 -0.64 3.24 -1.52
CA ALA A 59 0.68 3.66 -1.04
C ALA A 59 1.24 2.87 0.16
N HIS A 60 0.57 1.85 0.70
CA HIS A 60 1.12 1.05 1.79
C HIS A 60 2.43 0.37 1.38
N ILE A 61 3.33 0.17 2.34
CA ILE A 61 4.70 -0.36 2.10
C ILE A 61 4.67 -1.81 1.60
N ASP A 62 3.71 -2.60 1.99
CA ASP A 62 3.50 -3.96 1.49
C ASP A 62 2.95 -4.02 0.05
N HIS A 63 2.71 -2.85 -0.59
CA HIS A 63 2.38 -2.69 -2.00
C HIS A 63 3.41 -1.87 -2.79
N THR A 64 4.22 -1.03 -2.11
CA THR A 64 5.15 -0.09 -2.76
C THR A 64 6.59 -0.20 -2.29
N GLY A 65 6.83 -0.85 -1.15
CA GLY A 65 8.08 -0.75 -0.40
C GLY A 65 9.33 -1.25 -1.12
N LEU A 66 9.20 -2.02 -2.20
CA LEU A 66 10.33 -2.47 -3.02
C LEU A 66 10.54 -1.63 -4.30
N LEU A 67 9.78 -0.56 -4.51
CA LEU A 67 9.99 0.34 -5.65
C LEU A 67 11.40 0.98 -5.68
N PRO A 68 11.98 1.42 -4.55
CA PRO A 68 13.37 1.90 -4.56
C PRO A 68 14.37 0.78 -4.92
N LEU A 69 14.11 -0.45 -4.52
CA LEU A 69 14.97 -1.59 -4.86
C LEU A 69 14.98 -1.88 -6.36
N ILE A 70 13.80 -1.90 -7.03
CA ILE A 70 13.76 -2.15 -8.47
C ILE A 70 14.47 -1.03 -9.25
N TYR A 71 14.36 0.22 -8.77
CA TYR A 71 15.09 1.35 -9.33
C TYR A 71 16.61 1.16 -9.21
N SER A 72 17.12 0.81 -8.02
CA SER A 72 18.54 0.55 -7.80
C SER A 72 19.08 -0.61 -8.66
N ARG A 73 18.19 -1.51 -9.09
CA ARG A 73 18.50 -2.64 -9.99
C ARG A 73 18.34 -2.31 -11.47
N GLY A 74 18.12 -1.03 -11.81
CA GLY A 74 18.18 -0.52 -13.18
C GLY A 74 16.83 -0.44 -13.90
N PHE A 75 15.70 -0.50 -13.21
CA PHE A 75 14.38 -0.20 -13.78
C PHE A 75 14.35 1.19 -14.40
N LYS A 76 13.75 1.31 -15.60
CA LYS A 76 13.64 2.56 -16.35
C LYS A 76 12.23 2.82 -16.89
N GLY A 77 11.27 1.95 -16.55
CA GLY A 77 9.89 2.06 -17.01
C GLY A 77 9.12 3.19 -16.32
N GLN A 78 7.80 3.16 -16.47
CA GLN A 78 6.89 4.11 -15.83
C GLN A 78 6.08 3.43 -14.73
N ILE A 79 5.77 4.17 -13.67
CA ILE A 79 5.00 3.71 -12.52
C ILE A 79 3.70 4.53 -12.47
N PHE A 80 2.59 3.89 -12.76
CA PHE A 80 1.27 4.52 -12.79
C PHE A 80 0.55 4.32 -11.45
N ALA A 81 0.05 5.41 -10.89
CA ALA A 81 -0.74 5.39 -9.66
C ALA A 81 -1.71 6.59 -9.65
N THR A 82 -2.70 6.59 -8.77
CA THR A 82 -3.51 7.80 -8.58
C THR A 82 -2.66 8.95 -8.05
N GLN A 83 -3.10 10.19 -8.27
CA GLN A 83 -2.36 11.37 -7.81
C GLN A 83 -2.08 11.31 -6.30
N ALA A 84 -3.08 10.96 -5.49
CA ALA A 84 -2.91 10.90 -4.03
C ALA A 84 -1.96 9.76 -3.61
N THR A 85 -2.00 8.61 -4.28
CA THR A 85 -1.02 7.53 -4.07
C THR A 85 0.40 8.00 -4.42
N CYS A 86 0.60 8.72 -5.53
CA CYS A 86 1.90 9.32 -5.87
C CYS A 86 2.40 10.29 -4.78
N ASP A 87 1.51 11.11 -4.23
CA ASP A 87 1.89 12.07 -3.18
C ASP A 87 2.22 11.37 -1.86
N LEU A 88 1.49 10.32 -1.48
CA LEU A 88 1.80 9.49 -0.32
C LEU A 88 3.11 8.71 -0.50
N CYS A 89 3.38 8.17 -1.68
CA CYS A 89 4.63 7.46 -1.99
C CYS A 89 5.86 8.35 -1.76
N LYS A 90 5.78 9.65 -2.03
CA LYS A 90 6.88 10.60 -1.74
C LYS A 90 7.24 10.64 -0.27
N ILE A 91 6.27 10.47 0.62
CA ILE A 91 6.49 10.45 2.07
C ILE A 91 6.92 9.06 2.52
N MET A 92 6.15 8.04 2.12
CA MET A 92 6.30 6.67 2.61
C MET A 92 7.61 6.02 2.16
N LEU A 93 8.03 6.21 0.91
CA LEU A 93 9.25 5.60 0.39
C LEU A 93 10.52 6.25 0.96
N LEU A 94 10.51 7.57 1.22
CA LEU A 94 11.62 8.24 1.86
C LEU A 94 11.76 7.83 3.32
N ASP A 95 10.66 7.72 4.05
CA ASP A 95 10.66 7.23 5.44
C ASP A 95 11.15 5.78 5.49
N SER A 96 10.64 4.92 4.61
CA SER A 96 11.08 3.52 4.50
C SER A 96 12.59 3.41 4.20
N ALA A 97 13.11 4.23 3.28
CA ALA A 97 14.54 4.24 2.97
C ALA A 97 15.37 4.67 4.18
N HIS A 98 14.95 5.69 4.90
CA HIS A 98 15.60 6.12 6.14
C HIS A 98 15.64 4.98 7.18
N ILE A 99 14.54 4.26 7.35
CA ILE A 99 14.47 3.10 8.26
C ILE A 99 15.45 2.02 7.81
N GLN A 100 15.54 1.69 6.51
CA GLN A 100 16.47 0.69 5.97
C GLN A 100 17.95 1.08 6.24
N GLU A 101 18.30 2.34 6.05
CA GLU A 101 19.64 2.85 6.33
C GLU A 101 19.97 2.80 7.82
N MET A 102 19.03 3.22 8.69
CA MET A 102 19.21 3.16 10.15
C MET A 102 19.36 1.73 10.66
N GLU A 103 18.55 0.79 10.14
CA GLU A 103 18.65 -0.62 10.52
C GLU A 103 19.98 -1.24 10.08
N ALA A 104 20.42 -0.94 8.85
CA ALA A 104 21.70 -1.42 8.34
C ALA A 104 22.84 -0.89 9.21
N GLU A 105 22.83 0.41 9.56
CA GLU A 105 23.85 1.00 10.44
C GLU A 105 23.86 0.36 11.84
N TRP A 106 22.66 0.12 12.42
CA TRP A 106 22.55 -0.54 13.71
C TRP A 106 23.09 -1.98 13.69
N LYS A 107 22.75 -2.76 12.64
CA LYS A 107 23.29 -4.11 12.41
C LYS A 107 24.82 -4.07 12.23
N ASN A 108 25.33 -3.08 11.47
CA ASN A 108 26.74 -2.90 11.19
C ASN A 108 27.54 -2.49 12.43
N ARG A 109 26.98 -1.66 13.31
CA ARG A 109 27.62 -1.39 14.61
C ARG A 109 27.84 -2.65 15.45
N LYS A 110 26.88 -3.58 15.43
CA LYS A 110 27.04 -4.90 16.09
C LYS A 110 28.02 -5.80 15.34
N ALA A 111 27.98 -5.83 14.01
CA ALA A 111 28.90 -6.60 13.17
C ALA A 111 30.34 -6.18 13.39
N ARG A 112 30.66 -4.88 13.38
CA ARG A 112 32.00 -4.33 13.66
C ARG A 112 32.54 -4.80 15.03
N ARG A 113 31.70 -4.74 16.10
CA ARG A 113 32.09 -5.22 17.43
C ARG A 113 32.36 -6.72 17.49
N ALA A 114 31.74 -7.50 16.60
CA ALA A 114 31.89 -8.95 16.53
C ALA A 114 32.90 -9.42 15.45
N GLY A 115 33.60 -8.48 14.79
CA GLY A 115 34.53 -8.80 13.70
C GLY A 115 33.85 -9.42 12.46
N ARG A 116 32.55 -9.11 12.22
CA ARG A 116 31.78 -9.61 11.08
C ARG A 116 31.73 -8.57 9.96
N PRO A 117 31.56 -8.99 8.70
CA PRO A 117 31.39 -8.06 7.58
C PRO A 117 30.13 -7.21 7.74
N GLU A 118 30.20 -5.98 7.22
CA GLU A 118 29.07 -5.06 7.16
C GLU A 118 28.13 -5.42 6.01
N ILE A 119 26.85 -5.08 6.15
CA ILE A 119 25.82 -5.26 5.13
C ILE A 119 25.32 -3.90 4.64
N PRO A 120 25.07 -3.72 3.34
CA PRO A 120 24.43 -2.50 2.86
C PRO A 120 22.95 -2.48 3.28
N PRO A 121 22.28 -1.30 3.28
CA PRO A 121 20.84 -1.23 3.34
C PRO A 121 20.22 -1.91 2.11
N LEU A 122 18.94 -2.28 2.20
CA LEU A 122 18.22 -2.89 1.08
C LEU A 122 18.17 -1.93 -0.12
N TYR A 123 17.98 -0.64 0.15
CA TYR A 123 18.06 0.51 -0.75
C TYR A 123 18.31 1.77 0.06
N THR A 124 18.64 2.86 -0.62
CA THR A 124 19.02 4.13 -0.03
C THR A 124 17.95 5.21 -0.22
N ILE A 125 18.09 6.34 0.47
CA ILE A 125 17.27 7.54 0.24
C ILE A 125 17.44 8.05 -1.20
N ASP A 126 18.63 7.93 -1.79
CA ASP A 126 18.84 8.31 -3.19
C ASP A 126 18.06 7.41 -4.16
N ASP A 127 17.98 6.10 -3.90
CA ASP A 127 17.16 5.17 -4.67
C ASP A 127 15.67 5.52 -4.55
N ALA A 128 15.21 5.86 -3.35
CA ALA A 128 13.84 6.31 -3.14
C ALA A 128 13.54 7.62 -3.89
N ASN A 129 14.42 8.62 -3.82
CA ASN A 129 14.28 9.84 -4.60
C ASN A 129 14.31 9.57 -6.10
N GLY A 130 15.16 8.65 -6.55
CA GLY A 130 15.28 8.29 -7.96
C GLY A 130 14.00 7.69 -8.52
N VAL A 131 13.40 6.73 -7.83
CA VAL A 131 12.19 6.04 -8.29
C VAL A 131 10.98 6.98 -8.35
N LEU A 132 10.89 8.00 -7.51
CA LEU A 132 9.80 8.98 -7.54
C LEU A 132 9.69 9.72 -8.87
N ASN A 133 10.79 9.86 -9.63
CA ASN A 133 10.78 10.49 -10.95
C ASN A 133 10.10 9.63 -12.03
N HIS A 134 9.83 8.36 -11.75
CA HIS A 134 9.14 7.42 -12.63
C HIS A 134 7.63 7.41 -12.42
N LEU A 135 7.11 8.09 -11.38
CA LEU A 135 5.69 8.15 -11.05
C LEU A 135 4.92 8.97 -12.10
N VAL A 136 3.85 8.38 -12.61
CA VAL A 136 2.91 9.00 -13.55
C VAL A 136 1.54 9.05 -12.87
N PRO A 137 1.08 10.23 -12.44
CA PRO A 137 -0.20 10.38 -11.77
C PRO A 137 -1.37 10.17 -12.71
N CYS A 138 -2.38 9.44 -12.23
CA CYS A 138 -3.62 9.12 -12.95
C CYS A 138 -4.83 9.63 -12.20
N HIS A 139 -5.93 9.87 -12.92
CA HIS A 139 -7.23 10.18 -12.32
C HIS A 139 -8.12 8.93 -12.26
N TYR A 140 -8.98 8.88 -11.24
CA TYR A 140 -10.00 7.86 -11.16
C TYR A 140 -10.96 7.93 -12.35
N GLY A 141 -11.35 6.79 -12.88
CA GLY A 141 -12.32 6.64 -13.94
C GLY A 141 -11.79 6.84 -15.36
N ASP A 142 -10.64 7.48 -15.53
CA ASP A 142 -10.05 7.70 -16.86
C ASP A 142 -9.53 6.37 -17.44
N ILE A 143 -9.85 6.12 -18.70
CA ILE A 143 -9.30 5.00 -19.45
C ILE A 143 -8.04 5.44 -20.17
N LEU A 144 -6.91 4.97 -19.68
CA LEU A 144 -5.58 5.26 -20.21
C LEU A 144 -5.18 4.21 -21.25
N THR A 145 -4.81 4.62 -22.46
CA THR A 145 -4.16 3.72 -23.42
C THR A 145 -2.66 3.72 -23.16
N ILE A 146 -2.16 2.65 -22.53
CA ILE A 146 -0.75 2.53 -22.15
C ILE A 146 0.09 2.20 -23.39
N THR A 147 -0.36 1.20 -24.13
CA THR A 147 0.24 0.81 -25.43
C THR A 147 -0.83 0.16 -26.30
N LYS A 148 -0.46 -0.20 -27.53
CA LYS A 148 -1.36 -0.98 -28.41
C LYS A 148 -1.70 -2.31 -27.71
N GLY A 149 -3.00 -2.55 -27.51
CA GLY A 149 -3.48 -3.76 -26.86
C GLY A 149 -3.49 -3.72 -25.31
N LEU A 150 -3.17 -2.59 -24.68
CA LEU A 150 -3.28 -2.43 -23.23
C LEU A 150 -3.92 -1.09 -22.88
N LYS A 151 -5.07 -1.16 -22.21
CA LYS A 151 -5.73 -0.02 -21.56
C LYS A 151 -5.89 -0.29 -20.08
N VAL A 152 -5.87 0.78 -19.29
CA VAL A 152 -5.96 0.68 -17.82
C VAL A 152 -6.89 1.76 -17.27
N ARG A 153 -7.63 1.44 -16.21
CA ARG A 153 -8.42 2.37 -15.41
C ARG A 153 -8.17 2.13 -13.92
N PHE A 154 -8.09 3.21 -13.17
CA PHE A 154 -8.05 3.20 -11.72
C PHE A 154 -9.45 3.50 -11.17
N THR A 155 -10.00 2.61 -10.33
CA THR A 155 -11.33 2.74 -9.74
C THR A 155 -11.21 2.81 -8.23
N ASP A 156 -11.76 3.86 -7.60
CA ASP A 156 -11.67 4.10 -6.15
C ASP A 156 -12.24 2.91 -5.37
N VAL A 157 -11.45 2.34 -4.49
CA VAL A 157 -11.78 1.15 -3.71
C VAL A 157 -11.95 1.44 -2.21
N GLY A 158 -11.83 2.70 -1.80
CA GLY A 158 -12.19 3.18 -0.45
C GLY A 158 -11.36 2.60 0.70
N HIS A 159 -10.13 2.14 0.45
CA HIS A 159 -9.25 1.58 1.48
C HIS A 159 -8.38 2.66 2.13
N LEU A 160 -7.69 3.41 1.32
CA LEU A 160 -6.78 4.49 1.70
C LEU A 160 -6.99 5.68 0.76
N LEU A 161 -6.53 6.87 1.16
CA LEU A 161 -6.50 8.02 0.25
C LEU A 161 -5.68 7.67 -0.99
N GLY A 162 -6.32 7.73 -2.15
CA GLY A 162 -5.71 7.37 -3.42
C GLY A 162 -5.79 5.88 -3.79
N SER A 163 -6.30 5.01 -2.94
CA SER A 163 -6.39 3.57 -3.23
C SER A 163 -7.29 3.28 -4.43
N ALA A 164 -6.89 2.31 -5.25
CA ALA A 164 -7.63 1.92 -6.43
C ALA A 164 -7.58 0.42 -6.70
N SER A 165 -8.68 -0.12 -7.20
CA SER A 165 -8.62 -1.32 -8.03
C SER A 165 -8.14 -0.95 -9.43
N ILE A 166 -7.36 -1.83 -10.03
CA ILE A 166 -6.78 -1.63 -11.37
C ILE A 166 -7.49 -2.54 -12.37
N GLU A 167 -8.17 -1.93 -13.33
CA GLU A 167 -8.82 -2.64 -14.43
C GLU A 167 -7.91 -2.56 -15.66
N MET A 168 -7.61 -3.71 -16.25
CA MET A 168 -6.77 -3.81 -17.45
C MET A 168 -7.54 -4.50 -18.56
N TRP A 169 -7.67 -3.84 -19.71
CA TRP A 169 -8.16 -4.43 -20.96
C TRP A 169 -6.97 -4.81 -21.81
N ILE A 170 -6.88 -6.09 -22.16
CA ILE A 170 -5.75 -6.68 -22.88
C ILE A 170 -6.26 -7.27 -24.17
N ASP A 171 -5.79 -6.72 -25.29
CA ASP A 171 -6.06 -7.23 -26.64
C ASP A 171 -4.80 -7.86 -27.20
N GLU A 172 -4.78 -9.18 -27.32
CA GLU A 172 -3.62 -9.95 -27.77
C GLU A 172 -4.08 -11.11 -28.66
N GLU A 173 -3.44 -11.26 -29.83
CA GLU A 173 -3.72 -12.36 -30.79
C GLU A 173 -5.20 -12.51 -31.17
N GLY A 174 -5.92 -11.40 -31.22
CA GLY A 174 -7.36 -11.38 -31.56
C GLY A 174 -8.30 -11.76 -30.41
N VAL A 175 -7.76 -11.93 -29.21
CA VAL A 175 -8.52 -12.16 -27.97
C VAL A 175 -8.47 -10.92 -27.10
N SER A 176 -9.66 -10.46 -26.67
CA SER A 176 -9.80 -9.36 -25.71
C SER A 176 -10.20 -9.93 -24.36
N LYS A 177 -9.48 -9.53 -23.30
CA LYS A 177 -9.74 -9.93 -21.91
C LYS A 177 -9.65 -8.76 -20.98
N LYS A 178 -10.54 -8.73 -19.96
CA LYS A 178 -10.49 -7.78 -18.86
C LYS A 178 -10.04 -8.51 -17.60
N ILE A 179 -8.91 -8.05 -17.02
CA ILE A 179 -8.43 -8.49 -15.71
C ILE A 179 -8.54 -7.35 -14.71
N VAL A 180 -8.95 -7.67 -13.49
CA VAL A 180 -9.07 -6.72 -12.37
C VAL A 180 -8.15 -7.17 -11.24
N PHE A 181 -7.34 -6.24 -10.74
CA PHE A 181 -6.60 -6.38 -9.50
C PHE A 181 -7.27 -5.51 -8.44
N SER A 182 -7.75 -6.11 -7.36
CA SER A 182 -8.53 -5.38 -6.36
C SER A 182 -7.71 -4.34 -5.59
N GLY A 183 -6.41 -4.57 -5.40
CA GLY A 183 -5.70 -3.98 -4.27
C GLY A 183 -6.41 -4.35 -2.97
N ASP A 184 -6.19 -3.59 -1.92
CA ASP A 184 -6.92 -3.73 -0.66
C ASP A 184 -8.26 -3.02 -0.74
N ILE A 185 -9.33 -3.68 -0.32
CA ILE A 185 -10.70 -3.18 -0.42
C ILE A 185 -11.11 -2.52 0.91
N GLY A 186 -11.62 -1.31 0.84
CA GLY A 186 -12.10 -0.58 2.00
C GLY A 186 -13.49 -0.99 2.48
N ASN A 187 -13.81 -0.59 3.71
CA ASN A 187 -15.15 -0.74 4.26
C ASN A 187 -16.03 0.46 3.89
N LYS A 188 -17.36 0.27 3.92
CA LYS A 188 -18.34 1.34 3.76
C LYS A 188 -18.42 2.23 5.00
N ASN A 189 -18.90 3.45 4.80
CA ASN A 189 -19.17 4.43 5.85
C ASN A 189 -17.94 4.81 6.69
N LYS A 190 -16.74 4.75 6.12
CA LYS A 190 -15.54 5.26 6.78
C LYS A 190 -15.53 6.79 6.76
N PRO A 191 -15.04 7.44 7.83
CA PRO A 191 -14.76 8.87 7.78
C PRO A 191 -13.59 9.12 6.80
N LEU A 192 -13.53 10.31 6.22
CA LEU A 192 -12.42 10.84 5.40
C LEU A 192 -12.26 10.26 3.99
N ILE A 193 -12.75 9.08 3.69
CA ILE A 193 -12.66 8.44 2.37
C ILE A 193 -14.02 8.00 1.87
N LYS A 194 -14.13 7.84 0.55
CA LYS A 194 -15.38 7.40 -0.08
C LYS A 194 -15.59 5.90 0.11
N ASP A 195 -16.84 5.47 -0.02
CA ASP A 195 -17.18 4.06 -0.09
C ASP A 195 -16.55 3.40 -1.34
N PRO A 196 -16.23 2.10 -1.27
CA PRO A 196 -15.72 1.36 -2.41
C PRO A 196 -16.67 1.40 -3.61
N THR A 197 -16.11 1.64 -4.80
CA THR A 197 -16.82 1.47 -6.06
C THR A 197 -16.61 0.03 -6.55
N TYR A 198 -17.71 -0.68 -6.83
CA TYR A 198 -17.63 -2.06 -7.31
C TYR A 198 -17.48 -2.12 -8.82
N ILE A 199 -16.70 -3.10 -9.29
CA ILE A 199 -16.49 -3.39 -10.71
C ILE A 199 -17.36 -4.58 -11.08
N GLU A 200 -18.24 -4.42 -12.06
CA GLU A 200 -19.24 -5.43 -12.40
C GLU A 200 -18.75 -6.45 -13.44
N ASP A 201 -17.89 -6.04 -14.36
CA ASP A 201 -17.46 -6.88 -15.48
C ASP A 201 -15.97 -7.19 -15.40
N ALA A 202 -15.62 -8.47 -15.38
CA ALA A 202 -14.24 -8.95 -15.54
C ALA A 202 -14.21 -10.39 -16.06
N ASP A 203 -13.22 -10.71 -16.90
CA ASP A 203 -12.92 -12.10 -17.27
C ASP A 203 -12.13 -12.80 -16.15
N TYR A 204 -11.22 -12.04 -15.49
CA TYR A 204 -10.39 -12.52 -14.39
C TYR A 204 -10.32 -11.46 -13.27
N VAL A 205 -10.32 -11.95 -12.03
CA VAL A 205 -10.19 -11.11 -10.83
C VAL A 205 -9.07 -11.66 -9.96
N VAL A 206 -8.12 -10.81 -9.62
CA VAL A 206 -7.11 -11.05 -8.58
C VAL A 206 -7.53 -10.20 -7.39
N MET A 207 -7.93 -10.85 -6.30
CA MET A 207 -8.58 -10.18 -5.17
C MET A 207 -7.92 -10.56 -3.85
N GLU A 208 -7.77 -9.59 -2.95
CA GLU A 208 -7.37 -9.85 -1.58
C GLU A 208 -8.36 -10.78 -0.86
N CYS A 209 -7.85 -11.49 0.15
CA CYS A 209 -8.70 -12.30 1.03
C CYS A 209 -8.22 -12.27 2.49
N THR A 210 -7.70 -11.15 2.93
CA THR A 210 -7.17 -10.93 4.30
C THR A 210 -8.17 -11.32 5.39
N TYR A 211 -9.43 -11.01 5.18
CA TYR A 211 -10.54 -11.39 6.05
C TYR A 211 -11.51 -12.39 5.39
N GLY A 212 -11.02 -13.22 4.46
CA GLY A 212 -11.84 -14.16 3.71
C GLY A 212 -12.46 -15.28 4.55
N ASP A 213 -11.92 -15.55 5.73
CA ASP A 213 -12.35 -16.59 6.67
C ASP A 213 -13.16 -16.07 7.86
N ARG A 214 -13.30 -14.74 8.03
CA ARG A 214 -13.96 -14.11 9.18
C ARG A 214 -14.57 -12.75 8.85
N SER A 215 -15.52 -12.33 9.67
CA SER A 215 -16.06 -10.97 9.65
C SER A 215 -15.46 -10.14 10.78
N HIS A 216 -15.35 -8.83 10.57
CA HIS A 216 -15.10 -7.91 11.66
C HIS A 216 -16.32 -7.91 12.61
N ASP A 217 -16.05 -7.94 13.91
CA ASP A 217 -17.09 -7.68 14.90
C ASP A 217 -17.66 -6.25 14.73
N ARG A 218 -18.94 -6.11 15.05
CA ARG A 218 -19.82 -4.97 14.75
C ARG A 218 -19.14 -3.59 14.76
N THR A 219 -19.31 -2.86 13.68
CA THR A 219 -18.71 -1.55 13.40
C THR A 219 -19.53 -0.36 13.99
N HIS A 220 -20.50 -0.59 14.84
CA HIS A 220 -21.38 0.46 15.34
C HIS A 220 -20.99 0.86 16.77
N GLU A 221 -20.42 2.01 16.96
CA GLU A 221 -20.14 2.66 18.26
C GLU A 221 -18.65 2.82 18.64
N HIS A 222 -17.76 2.79 17.66
CA HIS A 222 -16.32 2.98 17.96
C HIS A 222 -16.01 4.30 18.67
N ILE A 223 -16.81 5.37 18.42
CA ILE A 223 -16.57 6.67 19.06
C ILE A 223 -16.96 6.65 20.53
N ASP A 224 -18.08 6.01 20.88
CA ASP A 224 -18.56 5.93 22.28
C ASP A 224 -17.63 5.05 23.12
N GLU A 225 -17.18 3.93 22.55
CA GLU A 225 -16.21 3.05 23.20
C GLU A 225 -14.86 3.75 23.41
N LEU A 226 -14.36 4.43 22.37
CA LEU A 226 -13.12 5.21 22.44
C LEU A 226 -13.23 6.35 23.48
N ALA A 227 -14.35 7.08 23.50
CA ALA A 227 -14.62 8.12 24.47
C ALA A 227 -14.66 7.57 25.90
N SER A 228 -15.31 6.42 26.11
CA SER A 228 -15.37 5.76 27.42
C SER A 228 -13.99 5.35 27.92
N ILE A 229 -13.15 4.76 27.05
CA ILE A 229 -11.77 4.37 27.38
C ILE A 229 -10.94 5.62 27.71
N LEU A 230 -11.06 6.67 26.89
CA LEU A 230 -10.36 7.93 27.08
C LEU A 230 -10.75 8.58 28.41
N GLN A 231 -12.07 8.71 28.70
CA GLN A 231 -12.58 9.26 29.97
C GLN A 231 -11.99 8.51 31.15
N LYS A 232 -12.10 7.18 31.16
CA LYS A 232 -11.55 6.35 32.26
C LYS A 232 -10.04 6.54 32.46
N THR A 233 -9.29 6.68 31.35
CA THR A 233 -7.83 6.86 31.41
C THR A 233 -7.47 8.22 31.98
N LEU A 234 -8.16 9.29 31.58
CA LEU A 234 -7.95 10.65 32.04
C LEU A 234 -8.36 10.80 33.51
N ASP A 235 -9.49 10.20 33.93
CA ASP A 235 -9.94 10.19 35.35
C ASP A 235 -8.89 9.58 36.28
N GLN A 236 -8.07 8.65 35.77
CA GLN A 236 -6.97 8.04 36.51
C GLN A 236 -5.64 8.81 36.41
N GLY A 237 -5.61 9.92 35.68
CA GLY A 237 -4.40 10.71 35.42
C GLY A 237 -3.37 9.98 34.54
N GLY A 238 -3.83 9.01 33.71
CA GLY A 238 -3.01 8.20 32.82
C GLY A 238 -2.91 8.74 31.40
N ASN A 239 -2.10 8.07 30.58
CA ASN A 239 -2.00 8.30 29.13
C ASN A 239 -2.60 7.14 28.37
N LEU A 240 -3.37 7.44 27.31
CA LEU A 240 -3.88 6.44 26.37
C LEU A 240 -2.88 6.27 25.20
N VAL A 241 -2.41 5.04 25.00
CA VAL A 241 -1.54 4.70 23.88
C VAL A 241 -2.33 3.89 22.85
N ILE A 242 -2.42 4.39 21.64
CA ILE A 242 -3.16 3.76 20.54
C ILE A 242 -2.16 3.39 19.43
N PRO A 243 -1.83 2.11 19.23
CA PRO A 243 -0.98 1.70 18.12
C PRO A 243 -1.72 1.87 16.79
N ALA A 244 -1.11 2.59 15.85
CA ALA A 244 -1.67 2.82 14.52
C ALA A 244 -0.53 3.01 13.50
N PHE A 245 -0.78 2.61 12.25
CA PHE A 245 0.12 2.95 11.16
C PHE A 245 0.08 4.45 10.86
N ALA A 246 1.20 4.99 10.37
CA ALA A 246 1.35 6.43 10.09
C ALA A 246 0.30 6.95 9.09
N VAL A 247 -0.12 6.14 8.13
CA VAL A 247 -1.12 6.50 7.11
C VAL A 247 -2.37 5.63 7.22
N GLY A 248 -3.53 6.25 7.12
CA GLY A 248 -4.85 5.63 7.21
C GLY A 248 -5.41 5.66 8.63
N ARG A 249 -5.10 4.67 9.45
CA ARG A 249 -5.67 4.53 10.81
C ARG A 249 -5.37 5.71 11.72
N THR A 250 -4.18 6.30 11.66
CA THR A 250 -3.84 7.48 12.48
C THR A 250 -4.76 8.65 12.16
N GLN A 251 -5.06 8.93 10.90
CA GLN A 251 -5.94 10.01 10.49
C GLN A 251 -7.40 9.75 10.91
N GLU A 252 -7.87 8.50 10.85
CA GLU A 252 -9.20 8.12 11.38
C GLU A 252 -9.28 8.37 12.89
N ILE A 253 -8.26 7.98 13.66
CA ILE A 253 -8.20 8.20 15.12
C ILE A 253 -8.18 9.69 15.42
N LEU A 254 -7.38 10.49 14.72
CA LEU A 254 -7.36 11.95 14.90
C LEU A 254 -8.72 12.58 14.59
N TYR A 255 -9.44 12.10 13.57
CA TYR A 255 -10.79 12.52 13.27
C TYR A 255 -11.75 12.21 14.44
N PHE A 256 -11.71 11.00 15.00
CA PHE A 256 -12.55 10.64 16.15
C PHE A 256 -12.16 11.41 17.41
N MET A 257 -10.87 11.64 17.66
CA MET A 257 -10.43 12.46 18.79
C MET A 257 -10.93 13.90 18.69
N ARG A 258 -10.86 14.49 17.48
CA ARG A 258 -11.44 15.81 17.23
C ARG A 258 -12.95 15.82 17.53
N LYS A 259 -13.68 14.81 17.02
CA LYS A 259 -15.11 14.70 17.22
C LYS A 259 -15.47 14.53 18.70
N ILE A 260 -14.76 13.70 19.45
CA ILE A 260 -14.90 13.54 20.91
C ILE A 260 -14.76 14.88 21.62
N LYS A 261 -13.80 15.71 21.20
CA LYS A 261 -13.51 17.00 21.80
C LYS A 261 -14.56 18.07 21.42
N GLU A 262 -15.01 18.08 20.14
CA GLU A 262 -15.96 19.09 19.64
C GLU A 262 -17.42 18.84 20.07
N GLU A 263 -17.80 17.58 20.29
CA GLU A 263 -19.16 17.16 20.62
C GLU A 263 -19.34 16.81 22.13
N ASP A 264 -18.34 17.13 22.97
CA ASP A 264 -18.39 16.96 24.44
C ASP A 264 -18.68 15.51 24.90
N PHE A 265 -18.13 14.49 24.19
CA PHE A 265 -18.30 13.08 24.56
C PHE A 265 -17.68 12.71 25.91
N ILE A 266 -16.74 13.53 26.41
CA ILE A 266 -16.08 13.33 27.71
C ILE A 266 -16.34 14.53 28.62
N ASN A 267 -16.58 14.24 29.90
CA ASN A 267 -16.91 15.25 30.89
C ASN A 267 -15.66 15.78 31.60
N CYS A 268 -15.68 17.07 31.96
CA CYS A 268 -14.75 17.69 32.90
C CYS A 268 -13.31 17.92 32.48
N TYR A 269 -12.99 17.93 31.17
CA TYR A 269 -11.65 18.27 30.72
C TYR A 269 -11.69 19.44 29.74
N ASP A 270 -11.00 20.55 30.09
CA ASP A 270 -10.85 21.74 29.23
C ASP A 270 -9.99 21.46 27.98
N GLY A 271 -9.62 20.20 27.76
CA GLY A 271 -8.88 19.65 26.65
C GLY A 271 -7.92 18.57 27.06
N PHE A 272 -7.55 17.74 26.12
CA PHE A 272 -6.45 16.77 26.22
C PHE A 272 -5.53 16.97 25.01
N GLU A 273 -4.27 16.65 25.19
CA GLU A 273 -3.26 16.69 24.11
C GLU A 273 -3.25 15.33 23.37
N VAL A 274 -3.11 15.40 22.05
CA VAL A 274 -3.01 14.22 21.17
C VAL A 274 -1.68 14.23 20.44
#